data_9db1cb833ad2e3a192ba3d4dd03b17d2
#
_entry.id   9db1cb833ad2e3a192ba3d4dd03b17d2
#
_cell.length_a   1.000
_cell.length_b   1.000
_cell.length_c   1.000
_cell.angle_alpha   90.00
_cell.angle_beta   90.00
_cell.angle_gamma   90.00
#
_symmetry.space_group_name_H-M   'P 1'
#
loop_
_entity.id
_entity.type
_entity.pdbx_description
1 polymer ?
#
loop_
_entity_poly.entity_id
_entity_poly.type
_entity_poly.pdbx_seq_one_letter_code
_entity_poly.pdbx_strand_id
1 'polypeptide(L)'
;MKKIIFLSSVILAFGCLQLKAQDTNKSESIDPLDISKQMEQIEKYGVPTIATVDEMKTKADVLYESQSWKEAALAYEVYAKNVNWLANLLSQCVEPYYSASYDDRKNTSYSTLKPFIPFESKANECKKQRNIAYVKIGLCYKNTGDMKNAIAYLHKGLDLLSVDELSYWTVAKDAMAEILQFDVEKSK
;
A
#
# COMPACT_ATOMS: atom_id res chain seq x y z
N MET A 1 -7.72 -54.34 -63.21
CA MET A 1 -7.83 -53.09 -62.42
C MET A 1 -8.25 -53.47 -61.00
N LYS A 2 -7.31 -53.63 -60.09
CA LYS A 2 -7.55 -54.10 -58.73
C LYS A 2 -7.52 -52.92 -57.75
N LYS A 3 -8.62 -52.62 -57.09
CA LYS A 3 -8.70 -51.66 -56.04
C LYS A 3 -8.18 -52.27 -54.73
N ILE A 4 -7.14 -51.69 -54.16
CA ILE A 4 -6.61 -52.03 -52.83
C ILE A 4 -7.22 -51.05 -51.83
N ILE A 5 -8.02 -51.56 -50.92
CA ILE A 5 -8.60 -50.80 -49.82
C ILE A 5 -7.63 -50.92 -48.63
N PHE A 6 -7.01 -49.82 -48.25
CA PHE A 6 -6.22 -49.75 -47.02
C PHE A 6 -7.13 -49.36 -45.86
N LEU A 7 -7.30 -50.34 -44.96
CA LEU A 7 -8.00 -50.14 -43.68
C LEU A 7 -6.99 -49.57 -42.69
N SER A 8 -7.14 -48.30 -42.35
CA SER A 8 -6.31 -47.64 -41.35
C SER A 8 -6.99 -47.72 -39.97
N SER A 9 -6.41 -48.56 -39.10
CA SER A 9 -6.82 -48.67 -37.70
C SER A 9 -6.42 -47.44 -36.91
N VAL A 10 -7.41 -46.67 -36.47
CA VAL A 10 -7.19 -45.56 -35.51
C VAL A 10 -7.15 -46.16 -34.10
N ILE A 11 -5.97 -46.21 -33.53
CA ILE A 11 -5.77 -46.50 -32.12
C ILE A 11 -6.08 -45.26 -31.32
N LEU A 12 -7.21 -45.25 -30.64
CA LEU A 12 -7.56 -44.26 -29.63
C LEU A 12 -6.71 -44.51 -28.38
N ALA A 13 -5.61 -43.77 -28.25
CA ALA A 13 -4.89 -43.72 -26.97
C ALA A 13 -5.64 -42.81 -26.01
N PHE A 14 -6.37 -43.41 -25.08
CA PHE A 14 -6.94 -42.73 -23.92
C PHE A 14 -5.78 -42.30 -22.99
N GLY A 15 -5.27 -41.11 -23.19
CA GLY A 15 -4.33 -40.47 -22.25
C GLY A 15 -5.07 -40.12 -20.98
N CYS A 16 -4.85 -40.87 -19.90
CA CYS A 16 -5.21 -40.46 -18.55
C CYS A 16 -4.51 -39.14 -18.23
N LEU A 17 -5.23 -38.04 -18.35
CA LEU A 17 -4.89 -36.79 -17.72
C LEU A 17 -4.99 -36.99 -16.21
N GLN A 18 -3.88 -37.34 -15.59
CA GLN A 18 -3.74 -37.18 -14.15
C GLN A 18 -3.83 -35.66 -13.85
N LEU A 19 -5.00 -35.22 -13.45
CA LEU A 19 -5.17 -33.97 -12.74
C LEU A 19 -4.34 -34.09 -11.45
N LYS A 20 -3.11 -33.54 -11.47
CA LYS A 20 -2.44 -33.16 -10.25
C LYS A 20 -3.35 -32.12 -9.59
N ALA A 21 -4.07 -32.54 -8.55
CA ALA A 21 -4.64 -31.60 -7.60
C ALA A 21 -3.49 -30.73 -7.11
N GLN A 22 -3.49 -29.48 -7.54
CA GLN A 22 -2.68 -28.46 -6.90
C GLN A 22 -3.21 -28.36 -5.46
N ASP A 23 -2.40 -28.78 -4.51
CA ASP A 23 -2.57 -28.45 -3.10
C ASP A 23 -2.55 -26.93 -2.97
N THR A 24 -3.74 -26.36 -3.13
CA THR A 24 -3.99 -24.97 -2.86
C THR A 24 -4.12 -24.79 -1.36
N ASN A 25 -3.26 -23.91 -0.86
CA ASN A 25 -3.42 -23.25 0.43
C ASN A 25 -3.24 -24.13 1.68
N LYS A 26 -1.98 -24.46 1.98
CA LYS A 26 -1.54 -24.26 3.34
C LYS A 26 -1.64 -22.75 3.58
N SER A 27 -2.73 -22.28 4.18
CA SER A 27 -2.69 -21.07 4.97
C SER A 27 -1.63 -21.34 6.04
N GLU A 28 -0.41 -20.85 5.84
CA GLU A 28 0.57 -20.80 6.90
C GLU A 28 -0.16 -20.14 8.07
N SER A 29 -0.47 -20.93 9.10
CA SER A 29 -0.96 -20.37 10.36
C SER A 29 0.14 -19.46 10.84
N ILE A 30 -0.07 -18.14 10.69
CA ILE A 30 0.89 -17.14 11.16
C ILE A 30 0.95 -17.36 12.66
N ASP A 31 2.10 -17.87 13.15
CA ASP A 31 2.34 -17.98 14.58
C ASP A 31 2.29 -16.55 15.15
N PRO A 32 1.35 -16.25 16.07
CA PRO A 32 1.26 -14.93 16.68
C PRO A 32 2.54 -14.48 17.38
N LEU A 33 3.41 -15.42 17.72
CA LEU A 33 4.70 -15.18 18.37
C LEU A 33 5.87 -15.06 17.38
N ASP A 34 5.63 -15.30 16.10
CA ASP A 34 6.66 -15.16 15.07
C ASP A 34 6.91 -13.68 14.75
N ILE A 35 8.07 -13.20 15.15
CA ILE A 35 8.56 -11.83 14.91
C ILE A 35 9.53 -11.73 13.73
N SER A 36 9.71 -12.80 12.96
CA SER A 36 10.71 -12.86 11.86
C SER A 36 10.53 -11.74 10.84
N LYS A 37 9.29 -11.43 10.46
CA LYS A 37 8.98 -10.35 9.51
C LYS A 37 9.35 -8.97 10.05
N GLN A 38 9.10 -8.74 11.34
CA GLN A 38 9.48 -7.49 12.01
C GLN A 38 11.00 -7.36 12.09
N MET A 39 11.71 -8.44 12.41
CA MET A 39 13.16 -8.46 12.45
C MET A 39 13.76 -8.20 11.06
N GLU A 40 13.26 -8.85 10.02
CA GLU A 40 13.68 -8.59 8.64
C GLU A 40 13.49 -7.11 8.24
N GLN A 41 12.38 -6.49 8.63
CA GLN A 41 12.15 -5.08 8.38
C GLN A 41 13.15 -4.18 9.13
N ILE A 42 13.45 -4.51 10.38
CA ILE A 42 14.45 -3.77 11.18
C ILE A 42 15.84 -3.89 10.55
N GLU A 43 16.23 -5.08 10.13
CA GLU A 43 17.53 -5.33 9.48
C GLU A 43 17.65 -4.56 8.16
N LYS A 44 16.58 -4.51 7.38
CA LYS A 44 16.56 -3.88 6.05
C LYS A 44 16.47 -2.36 6.09
N TYR A 45 15.65 -1.80 6.97
CA TYR A 45 15.27 -0.38 6.97
C TYR A 45 15.63 0.36 8.26
N GLY A 46 16.14 -0.36 9.27
CA GLY A 46 16.36 0.20 10.59
C GLY A 46 15.07 0.33 11.40
N VAL A 47 15.20 0.76 12.65
CA VAL A 47 14.05 1.02 13.53
C VAL A 47 13.35 2.30 13.08
N PRO A 48 12.04 2.28 12.81
CA PRO A 48 11.31 3.47 12.40
C PRO A 48 11.07 4.37 13.63
N THR A 49 11.96 5.33 13.83
CA THR A 49 11.77 6.41 14.80
C THR A 49 11.19 7.64 14.13
N ILE A 50 10.69 8.60 14.90
CA ILE A 50 10.24 9.89 14.37
C ILE A 50 11.37 10.55 13.58
N ALA A 51 12.58 10.60 14.14
CA ALA A 51 13.73 11.22 13.49
C ALA A 51 14.12 10.54 12.16
N THR A 52 14.21 9.20 12.14
CA THR A 52 14.57 8.46 10.91
C THR A 52 13.52 8.60 9.82
N VAL A 53 12.23 8.65 10.19
CA VAL A 53 11.14 8.85 9.24
C VAL A 53 11.13 10.28 8.68
N ASP A 54 11.42 11.28 9.49
CA ASP A 54 11.53 12.68 9.06
C ASP A 54 12.73 12.88 8.11
N GLU A 55 13.87 12.22 8.37
CA GLU A 55 15.03 12.22 7.46
C GLU A 55 14.68 11.57 6.11
N MET A 56 13.97 10.42 6.11
CA MET A 56 13.50 9.76 4.89
C MET A 56 12.57 10.66 4.09
N LYS A 57 11.65 11.37 4.77
CA LYS A 57 10.75 12.34 4.14
C LYS A 57 11.54 13.47 3.49
N THR A 58 12.46 14.09 4.22
CA THR A 58 13.29 15.19 3.71
C THR A 58 14.06 14.77 2.47
N LYS A 59 14.67 13.58 2.48
CA LYS A 59 15.37 13.04 1.31
C LYS A 59 14.45 12.86 0.10
N ALA A 60 13.25 12.33 0.32
CA ALA A 60 12.28 12.14 -0.75
C ALA A 60 11.75 13.47 -1.30
N ASP A 61 11.51 14.46 -0.42
CA ASP A 61 11.07 15.80 -0.81
C ASP A 61 12.14 16.52 -1.67
N VAL A 62 13.42 16.45 -1.31
CA VAL A 62 14.53 17.02 -2.10
C VAL A 62 14.60 16.39 -3.51
N LEU A 63 14.46 15.08 -3.61
CA LEU A 63 14.44 14.40 -4.90
C LEU A 63 13.22 14.78 -5.75
N TYR A 64 12.08 14.97 -5.11
CA TYR A 64 10.85 15.41 -5.78
C TYR A 64 10.97 16.85 -6.31
N GLU A 65 11.48 17.76 -5.50
CA GLU A 65 11.69 19.16 -5.87
C GLU A 65 12.73 19.32 -6.99
N SER A 66 13.77 18.46 -7.00
CA SER A 66 14.76 18.39 -8.09
C SER A 66 14.25 17.68 -9.34
N GLN A 67 12.99 17.23 -9.36
CA GLN A 67 12.37 16.49 -10.46
C GLN A 67 13.08 15.17 -10.80
N SER A 68 13.83 14.60 -9.87
CA SER A 68 14.43 13.27 -9.97
C SER A 68 13.35 12.20 -9.75
N TRP A 69 12.36 12.14 -10.66
CA TRP A 69 11.09 11.45 -10.47
C TRP A 69 11.24 9.98 -10.12
N LYS A 70 12.15 9.28 -10.76
CA LYS A 70 12.36 7.85 -10.53
C LYS A 70 12.92 7.58 -9.13
N GLU A 71 13.93 8.34 -8.74
CA GLU A 71 14.57 8.26 -7.43
C GLU A 71 13.62 8.74 -6.33
N ALA A 72 12.84 9.80 -6.60
CA ALA A 72 11.83 10.31 -5.69
C ALA A 72 10.74 9.26 -5.42
N ALA A 73 10.23 8.57 -6.46
CA ALA A 73 9.26 7.50 -6.29
C ALA A 73 9.76 6.42 -5.33
N LEU A 74 10.96 5.90 -5.55
CA LEU A 74 11.59 4.88 -4.70
C LEU A 74 11.82 5.38 -3.26
N ALA A 75 12.26 6.63 -3.10
CA ALA A 75 12.47 7.22 -1.78
C ALA A 75 11.15 7.37 -1.02
N TYR A 76 10.08 7.84 -1.68
CA TYR A 76 8.75 7.91 -1.07
C TYR A 76 8.15 6.53 -0.78
N GLU A 77 8.41 5.50 -1.56
CA GLU A 77 7.97 4.14 -1.25
C GLU A 77 8.59 3.62 0.04
N VAL A 78 9.90 3.84 0.23
CA VAL A 78 10.59 3.50 1.48
C VAL A 78 10.02 4.31 2.64
N TYR A 79 9.85 5.62 2.45
CA TYR A 79 9.25 6.50 3.44
C TYR A 79 7.83 6.06 3.82
N ALA A 80 6.95 5.81 2.84
CA ALA A 80 5.56 5.40 3.08
C ALA A 80 5.46 4.11 3.89
N LYS A 81 6.33 3.13 3.63
CA LYS A 81 6.41 1.88 4.41
C LYS A 81 6.81 2.15 5.86
N ASN A 82 7.84 2.94 6.07
CA ASN A 82 8.38 3.19 7.41
C ASN A 82 7.45 4.09 8.24
N VAL A 83 6.85 5.13 7.66
CA VAL A 83 5.88 5.97 8.37
C VAL A 83 4.60 5.20 8.70
N ASN A 84 4.15 4.28 7.83
CA ASN A 84 3.03 3.39 8.15
C ASN A 84 3.36 2.44 9.31
N TRP A 85 4.57 1.88 9.33
CA TRP A 85 4.99 1.02 10.42
C TRP A 85 5.08 1.79 11.73
N LEU A 86 5.68 2.99 11.72
CA LEU A 86 5.71 3.87 12.90
C LEU A 86 4.29 4.18 13.39
N ALA A 87 3.34 4.48 12.48
CA ALA A 87 1.94 4.71 12.85
C ALA A 87 1.32 3.50 13.56
N ASN A 88 1.60 2.29 13.08
CA ASN A 88 1.10 1.07 13.70
C ASN A 88 1.70 0.85 15.09
N LEU A 89 3.02 1.04 15.26
CA LEU A 89 3.68 0.93 16.56
C LEU A 89 3.11 1.94 17.57
N LEU A 90 2.90 3.19 17.15
CA LEU A 90 2.28 4.22 17.99
C LEU A 90 0.84 3.87 18.36
N SER A 91 0.06 3.30 17.41
CA SER A 91 -1.31 2.84 17.69
C SER A 91 -1.33 1.69 18.70
N GLN A 92 -0.37 0.78 18.66
CA GLN A 92 -0.24 -0.31 19.64
C GLN A 92 0.09 0.19 21.05
N CYS A 93 0.74 1.35 21.19
CA CYS A 93 0.97 1.97 22.50
C CYS A 93 -0.32 2.46 23.17
N VAL A 94 -1.44 2.48 22.45
CA VAL A 94 -2.77 2.90 22.96
C VAL A 94 -3.68 1.70 23.27
N GLU A 95 -3.21 0.48 23.05
CA GLU A 95 -3.96 -0.73 23.37
C GLU A 95 -4.02 -0.97 24.91
N PRO A 96 -5.09 -1.57 25.44
CA PRO A 96 -6.25 -2.09 24.71
C PRO A 96 -7.34 -1.05 24.39
N TYR A 97 -7.14 0.22 24.69
CA TYR A 97 -8.13 1.28 24.49
C TYR A 97 -8.50 1.46 23.02
N TYR A 98 -7.54 1.37 22.09
CA TYR A 98 -7.76 1.59 20.67
C TYR A 98 -8.71 0.55 20.06
N SER A 99 -8.59 -0.72 20.46
CA SER A 99 -9.44 -1.82 20.02
C SER A 99 -10.71 -2.01 20.87
N ALA A 100 -10.86 -1.25 21.97
CA ALA A 100 -12.02 -1.34 22.85
C ALA A 100 -13.33 -0.95 22.15
N SER A 101 -14.44 -1.51 22.60
CA SER A 101 -15.76 -1.16 22.09
C SER A 101 -16.08 0.34 22.31
N TYR A 102 -17.04 0.85 21.56
CA TYR A 102 -17.48 2.23 21.72
C TYR A 102 -17.93 2.53 23.15
N ASP A 103 -18.67 1.60 23.77
CA ASP A 103 -19.20 1.77 25.13
C ASP A 103 -18.08 1.77 26.17
N ASP A 104 -17.08 0.90 26.03
CA ASP A 104 -15.91 0.88 26.91
C ASP A 104 -15.12 2.18 26.82
N ARG A 105 -14.89 2.67 25.59
CA ARG A 105 -14.21 3.96 25.37
C ARG A 105 -14.98 5.14 25.94
N LYS A 106 -16.30 5.17 25.76
CA LYS A 106 -17.17 6.23 26.28
C LYS A 106 -17.15 6.30 27.80
N ASN A 107 -17.03 5.16 28.48
CA ASN A 107 -17.00 5.06 29.93
C ASN A 107 -15.61 5.28 30.54
N THR A 108 -14.56 5.38 29.70
CA THR A 108 -13.20 5.60 30.17
C THR A 108 -13.03 7.07 30.61
N SER A 109 -12.48 7.29 31.81
CA SER A 109 -12.26 8.63 32.31
C SER A 109 -11.21 9.40 31.49
N TYR A 110 -11.37 10.72 31.38
CA TYR A 110 -10.39 11.56 30.68
C TYR A 110 -8.98 11.46 31.27
N SER A 111 -8.86 11.31 32.58
CA SER A 111 -7.58 11.14 33.26
C SER A 111 -6.83 9.87 32.78
N THR A 112 -7.58 8.81 32.47
CA THR A 112 -7.04 7.56 31.92
C THR A 112 -6.66 7.73 30.45
N LEU A 113 -7.40 8.52 29.68
CA LEU A 113 -7.16 8.74 28.24
C LEU A 113 -6.05 9.73 27.95
N LYS A 114 -5.86 10.72 28.80
CA LYS A 114 -4.91 11.81 28.60
C LYS A 114 -3.51 11.36 28.19
N PRO A 115 -2.91 10.30 28.79
CA PRO A 115 -1.58 9.80 28.38
C PRO A 115 -1.53 9.21 26.97
N PHE A 116 -2.67 8.74 26.42
CA PHE A 116 -2.74 8.11 25.11
C PHE A 116 -2.91 9.11 23.96
N ILE A 117 -3.44 10.29 24.23
CA ILE A 117 -3.73 11.32 23.21
C ILE A 117 -2.49 11.64 22.34
N PRO A 118 -1.27 11.84 22.89
CA PRO A 118 -0.10 12.13 22.06
C PRO A 118 0.25 11.00 21.09
N PHE A 119 0.11 9.72 21.52
CA PHE A 119 0.37 8.56 20.66
C PHE A 119 -0.63 8.47 19.52
N GLU A 120 -1.93 8.62 19.83
CA GLU A 120 -3.00 8.59 18.83
C GLU A 120 -2.85 9.74 17.84
N SER A 121 -2.60 10.96 18.32
CA SER A 121 -2.39 12.13 17.48
C SER A 121 -1.20 11.92 16.52
N LYS A 122 -0.07 11.43 17.02
CA LYS A 122 1.12 11.18 16.19
C LYS A 122 0.92 10.02 15.22
N ALA A 123 0.21 8.96 15.64
CA ALA A 123 -0.15 7.87 14.74
C ALA A 123 -1.02 8.35 13.57
N ASN A 124 -2.01 9.22 13.84
CA ASN A 124 -2.88 9.78 12.82
C ASN A 124 -2.11 10.74 11.88
N GLU A 125 -1.19 11.55 12.41
CA GLU A 125 -0.29 12.36 11.59
C GLU A 125 0.55 11.49 10.66
N CYS A 126 1.14 10.40 11.17
CA CYS A 126 1.91 9.46 10.35
C CYS A 126 1.05 8.82 9.25
N LYS A 127 -0.19 8.43 9.54
CA LYS A 127 -1.13 7.90 8.54
C LYS A 127 -1.43 8.94 7.46
N LYS A 128 -1.65 10.19 7.85
CA LYS A 128 -1.84 11.32 6.93
C LYS A 128 -0.64 11.51 6.00
N GLN A 129 0.56 11.55 6.55
CA GLN A 129 1.79 11.69 5.78
C GLN A 129 2.02 10.52 4.80
N ARG A 130 1.70 9.28 5.21
CA ARG A 130 1.70 8.12 4.32
C ARG A 130 0.75 8.30 3.13
N ASN A 131 -0.46 8.78 3.38
CA ASN A 131 -1.48 8.97 2.34
C ASN A 131 -1.02 10.01 1.31
N ILE A 132 -0.43 11.12 1.78
CA ILE A 132 0.19 12.14 0.93
C ILE A 132 1.35 11.54 0.11
N ALA A 133 2.17 10.69 0.74
CA ALA A 133 3.28 10.05 0.04
C ALA A 133 2.78 9.18 -1.13
N TYR A 134 1.66 8.47 -1.00
CA TYR A 134 1.09 7.72 -2.12
C TYR A 134 0.72 8.61 -3.30
N VAL A 135 0.16 9.80 -3.06
CA VAL A 135 -0.11 10.76 -4.14
C VAL A 135 1.20 11.18 -4.82
N LYS A 136 2.22 11.55 -4.03
CA LYS A 136 3.52 11.97 -4.57
C LYS A 136 4.19 10.86 -5.38
N ILE A 137 4.13 9.59 -4.93
CA ILE A 137 4.61 8.43 -5.69
C ILE A 137 3.88 8.32 -7.02
N GLY A 138 2.55 8.42 -7.00
CA GLY A 138 1.74 8.36 -8.22
C GLY A 138 2.10 9.45 -9.22
N LEU A 139 2.32 10.68 -8.74
CA LEU A 139 2.78 11.80 -9.57
C LEU A 139 4.18 11.57 -10.15
N CYS A 140 5.10 11.00 -9.37
CA CYS A 140 6.41 10.63 -9.86
C CYS A 140 6.32 9.61 -10.99
N TYR A 141 5.53 8.54 -10.82
CA TYR A 141 5.34 7.53 -11.87
C TYR A 141 4.65 8.11 -13.11
N LYS A 142 3.68 9.02 -12.94
CA LYS A 142 3.07 9.75 -14.06
C LYS A 142 4.14 10.50 -14.86
N ASN A 143 5.03 11.24 -14.19
CA ASN A 143 6.08 12.00 -14.83
C ASN A 143 7.17 11.14 -15.49
N THR A 144 7.35 9.90 -15.06
CA THR A 144 8.25 8.94 -15.72
C THR A 144 7.58 8.14 -16.85
N GLY A 145 6.27 8.32 -17.07
CA GLY A 145 5.50 7.58 -18.08
C GLY A 145 5.04 6.20 -17.64
N ASP A 146 5.30 5.79 -16.40
CA ASP A 146 4.79 4.51 -15.85
C ASP A 146 3.33 4.67 -15.38
N MET A 147 2.41 4.69 -16.34
CA MET A 147 0.99 4.93 -16.08
C MET A 147 0.37 3.84 -15.21
N LYS A 148 0.85 2.60 -15.28
CA LYS A 148 0.33 1.50 -14.45
C LYS A 148 0.56 1.78 -12.97
N ASN A 149 1.78 2.09 -12.58
CA ASN A 149 2.11 2.41 -11.21
C ASN A 149 1.51 3.76 -10.79
N ALA A 150 1.47 4.74 -11.68
CA ALA A 150 0.83 6.03 -11.43
C ALA A 150 -0.64 5.85 -11.01
N ILE A 151 -1.44 5.13 -11.80
CA ILE A 151 -2.85 4.85 -11.48
C ILE A 151 -2.99 4.13 -10.15
N ALA A 152 -2.18 3.09 -9.90
CA ALA A 152 -2.25 2.30 -8.67
C ALA A 152 -2.01 3.16 -7.41
N TYR A 153 -1.00 4.01 -7.44
CA TYR A 153 -0.65 4.87 -6.29
C TYR A 153 -1.60 6.06 -6.14
N LEU A 154 -2.04 6.71 -7.23
CA LEU A 154 -3.03 7.77 -7.18
C LEU A 154 -4.39 7.27 -6.66
N HIS A 155 -4.84 6.11 -7.12
CA HIS A 155 -6.05 5.46 -6.62
C HIS A 155 -5.94 5.21 -5.12
N LYS A 156 -4.84 4.60 -4.67
CA LYS A 156 -4.62 4.35 -3.25
C LYS A 156 -4.56 5.64 -2.42
N GLY A 157 -3.96 6.71 -2.97
CA GLY A 157 -3.97 8.04 -2.35
C GLY A 157 -5.39 8.57 -2.19
N LEU A 158 -6.18 8.55 -3.27
CA LEU A 158 -7.57 9.03 -3.27
C LEU A 158 -8.46 8.28 -2.28
N ASP A 159 -8.28 6.96 -2.12
CA ASP A 159 -9.04 6.14 -1.17
C ASP A 159 -8.73 6.47 0.30
N LEU A 160 -7.53 6.95 0.57
CA LEU A 160 -7.04 7.12 1.94
C LEU A 160 -6.97 8.57 2.41
N LEU A 161 -6.98 9.55 1.49
CA LEU A 161 -6.98 10.97 1.84
C LEU A 161 -8.29 11.36 2.52
N SER A 162 -8.16 12.16 3.58
CA SER A 162 -9.32 12.75 4.24
C SER A 162 -9.66 14.12 3.64
N VAL A 163 -10.81 14.66 4.04
CA VAL A 163 -11.26 16.00 3.63
C VAL A 163 -10.30 17.13 4.04
N ASP A 164 -9.49 16.89 5.07
CA ASP A 164 -8.48 17.85 5.54
C ASP A 164 -7.29 18.00 4.57
N GLU A 165 -7.13 17.03 3.66
CA GLU A 165 -6.06 17.01 2.66
C GLU A 165 -6.56 17.38 1.25
N LEU A 166 -7.56 18.27 1.18
CA LEU A 166 -8.24 18.64 -0.06
C LEU A 166 -7.30 19.05 -1.19
N SER A 167 -6.17 19.71 -0.89
CA SER A 167 -5.18 20.11 -1.89
C SER A 167 -4.53 18.89 -2.56
N TYR A 168 -4.15 17.87 -1.80
CA TYR A 168 -3.58 16.64 -2.36
C TYR A 168 -4.64 15.79 -3.05
N TRP A 169 -5.86 15.78 -2.53
CA TRP A 169 -6.98 15.11 -3.17
C TRP A 169 -7.27 15.71 -4.57
N THR A 170 -7.29 17.05 -4.69
CA THR A 170 -7.47 17.74 -5.97
C THR A 170 -6.36 17.39 -6.95
N VAL A 171 -5.10 17.49 -6.53
CA VAL A 171 -3.94 17.16 -7.39
C VAL A 171 -3.99 15.69 -7.85
N ALA A 172 -4.34 14.76 -6.95
CA ALA A 172 -4.43 13.34 -7.30
C ALA A 172 -5.57 13.08 -8.29
N LYS A 173 -6.74 13.71 -8.08
CA LYS A 173 -7.89 13.61 -8.97
C LYS A 173 -7.58 14.16 -10.37
N ASP A 174 -6.95 15.34 -10.43
CA ASP A 174 -6.63 15.98 -11.70
C ASP A 174 -5.58 15.16 -12.48
N ALA A 175 -4.56 14.65 -11.79
CA ALA A 175 -3.58 13.74 -12.38
C ALA A 175 -4.23 12.44 -12.90
N MET A 176 -5.20 11.88 -12.17
CA MET A 176 -5.95 10.71 -12.59
C MET A 176 -6.80 11.01 -13.83
N ALA A 177 -7.52 12.15 -13.84
CA ALA A 177 -8.33 12.57 -14.99
C ALA A 177 -7.49 12.74 -16.25
N GLU A 178 -6.28 13.33 -16.12
CA GLU A 178 -5.34 13.48 -17.23
C GLU A 178 -4.86 12.12 -17.78
N ILE A 179 -4.51 11.16 -16.92
CA ILE A 179 -4.11 9.81 -17.35
C ILE A 179 -5.25 9.10 -18.07
N LEU A 180 -6.49 9.28 -17.58
CA LEU A 180 -7.69 8.69 -18.17
C LEU A 180 -8.20 9.47 -19.41
N GLN A 181 -7.54 10.56 -19.78
CA GLN A 181 -7.95 11.47 -20.87
C GLN A 181 -9.39 12.01 -20.69
N PHE A 182 -9.80 12.19 -19.44
CA PHE A 182 -11.13 12.68 -19.09
C PHE A 182 -11.13 14.20 -19.01
N ASP A 183 -11.83 14.85 -19.92
CA ASP A 183 -11.97 16.30 -19.99
C ASP A 183 -13.14 16.76 -19.09
N VAL A 184 -12.80 17.29 -17.92
CA VAL A 184 -13.77 17.75 -16.94
C VAL A 184 -14.57 18.97 -17.44
N GLU A 185 -13.99 19.80 -18.33
CA GLU A 185 -14.65 21.01 -18.84
C GLU A 185 -15.72 20.67 -19.89
N LYS A 186 -15.54 19.60 -20.67
CA LYS A 186 -16.52 19.15 -21.66
C LYS A 186 -17.69 18.34 -21.08
N SER A 187 -17.60 17.98 -19.79
CA SER A 187 -18.63 17.17 -19.12
C SER A 187 -19.63 17.99 -18.30
N LYS A 188 -19.54 19.31 -18.35
CA LYS A 188 -20.52 20.26 -17.78
C LYS A 188 -21.50 20.73 -18.86
#